data_e4f5a686dbb79f462f0d11007dd842af
#
_entry.id   e4f5a686dbb79f462f0d11007dd842af
#
_cell.length_a   1.000
_cell.length_b   1.000
_cell.length_c   1.000
_cell.angle_alpha   90.00
_cell.angle_beta   90.00
_cell.angle_gamma   90.00
#
_symmetry.space_group_name_H-M   'P 1'
#
loop_
_entity.id
_entity.type
_entity.pdbx_description
1 polymer ?
#
loop_
_entity_poly.entity_id
_entity_poly.type
_entity_poly.pdbx_seq_one_letter_code
_entity_poly.pdbx_strand_id
1 'polypeptide(L)'
;MFAKDREAMRLTPAEVRLILIESLQWCANNAVYFLGLIGAATYDLAGTAFLVAAITLVRNLMTSAGNMVSGSVIDRFGPRRTSFVTCVITAVLSLGVGLAPLSVPGLVFAACVLGLAGGFINTCTHAFPGYLESTTEGRTRVNGLMVFYSNIAYTAGPLLGGAIVSCFATQSVYLLMAGMMGVAAVLSLGCHECVVPAKGEKPKGGILGGMAEGARLTFRDHDLRLIFISGFLGFFAFGAFDSLESLFYRDVLNVDIVWLGWLSSVVGLTSSVGAFILTKLSARHVNLRLLLGALMAVGIGSMVYVGTDMLGVAIVGQAINGLAWGFLEPLQMILIQERTDIKYLGRITGFVRFGLMSAGVVPLLAAPFLAEALGVQTVLFGASTIIALVGTLFFVTQGRRRGR
;
A
#
# COMPACT_ATOMS: atom_id res chain seq x y z
N MET A 1 27.17 -26.70 16.91
CA MET A 1 25.77 -26.38 16.53
C MET A 1 25.53 -24.87 16.56
N PHE A 2 25.74 -24.17 17.67
CA PHE A 2 25.49 -22.73 17.82
C PHE A 2 26.31 -21.78 16.94
N ALA A 3 27.52 -22.15 16.49
CA ALA A 3 28.32 -21.29 15.62
C ALA A 3 27.81 -21.32 14.15
N LYS A 4 27.35 -22.46 13.67
CA LYS A 4 26.77 -22.63 12.31
C LYS A 4 25.42 -21.92 12.18
N ASP A 5 24.63 -21.87 13.27
CA ASP A 5 23.37 -21.14 13.31
C ASP A 5 23.57 -19.62 13.36
N ARG A 6 24.69 -19.14 13.94
CA ARG A 6 25.04 -17.70 13.92
C ARG A 6 25.54 -17.22 12.55
N GLU A 7 26.23 -18.05 11.78
CA GLU A 7 26.63 -17.73 10.41
C GLU A 7 25.42 -17.72 9.46
N ALA A 8 24.48 -18.62 9.65
CA ALA A 8 23.21 -18.64 8.90
C ALA A 8 22.30 -17.45 9.17
N MET A 9 22.50 -16.73 10.28
CA MET A 9 21.74 -15.51 10.60
C MET A 9 22.35 -14.20 10.06
N ARG A 10 23.55 -14.20 9.51
CA ARG A 10 24.16 -13.00 8.93
C ARG A 10 23.59 -12.73 7.54
N LEU A 11 23.11 -11.49 7.35
CA LEU A 11 22.66 -11.02 6.04
C LEU A 11 23.86 -10.90 5.09
N THR A 12 23.70 -11.37 3.89
CA THR A 12 24.67 -11.14 2.82
C THR A 12 24.67 -9.67 2.39
N PRO A 13 25.77 -9.13 1.87
CA PRO A 13 25.80 -7.75 1.37
C PRO A 13 24.75 -7.48 0.29
N ALA A 14 24.37 -8.49 -0.52
CA ALA A 14 23.33 -8.37 -1.53
C ALA A 14 21.93 -8.25 -0.92
N GLU A 15 21.64 -9.03 0.13
CA GLU A 15 20.38 -8.95 0.88
C GLU A 15 20.21 -7.58 1.55
N VAL A 16 21.27 -7.07 2.21
CA VAL A 16 21.26 -5.74 2.83
C VAL A 16 21.01 -4.65 1.80
N ARG A 17 21.68 -4.73 0.63
CA ARG A 17 21.44 -3.77 -0.47
C ARG A 17 20.01 -3.83 -0.96
N LEU A 18 19.44 -5.03 -1.14
CA LEU A 18 18.05 -5.18 -1.58
C LEU A 18 17.06 -4.55 -0.59
N ILE A 19 17.24 -4.80 0.72
CA ILE A 19 16.42 -4.20 1.76
C ILE A 19 16.51 -2.67 1.73
N LEU A 20 17.73 -2.13 1.56
CA LEU A 20 17.94 -0.69 1.46
C LEU A 20 17.30 -0.09 0.20
N ILE A 21 17.43 -0.76 -0.95
CA ILE A 21 16.79 -0.33 -2.21
C ILE A 21 15.27 -0.22 -2.00
N GLU A 22 14.65 -1.26 -1.47
CA GLU A 22 13.21 -1.27 -1.21
C GLU A 22 12.80 -0.17 -0.24
N SER A 23 13.53 -0.01 0.87
CA SER A 23 13.24 1.02 1.86
C SER A 23 13.32 2.43 1.27
N LEU A 24 14.35 2.72 0.47
CA LEU A 24 14.49 4.00 -0.23
C LEU A 24 13.34 4.23 -1.22
N GLN A 25 12.96 3.20 -1.97
CA GLN A 25 11.88 3.27 -2.94
C GLN A 25 10.52 3.53 -2.27
N TRP A 26 10.19 2.80 -1.19
CA TRP A 26 8.96 2.99 -0.43
C TRP A 26 8.91 4.37 0.23
N CYS A 27 9.99 4.79 0.86
CA CYS A 27 10.10 6.10 1.49
C CYS A 27 9.87 7.23 0.48
N ALA A 28 10.61 7.21 -0.63
CA ALA A 28 10.51 8.22 -1.67
C ALA A 28 9.13 8.26 -2.34
N ASN A 29 8.58 7.07 -2.67
CA ASN A 29 7.28 6.97 -3.33
C ASN A 29 6.14 7.50 -2.45
N ASN A 30 6.17 7.22 -1.14
CA ASN A 30 5.14 7.72 -0.23
C ASN A 30 5.30 9.21 0.08
N ALA A 31 6.53 9.72 0.22
CA ALA A 31 6.76 11.16 0.35
C ALA A 31 6.18 11.92 -0.84
N VAL A 32 6.49 11.48 -2.07
CA VAL A 32 5.98 12.13 -3.29
C VAL A 32 4.48 11.94 -3.45
N TYR A 33 3.93 10.76 -3.13
CA TYR A 33 2.49 10.54 -3.24
C TYR A 33 1.70 11.50 -2.37
N PHE A 34 2.01 11.53 -1.06
CA PHE A 34 1.23 12.33 -0.12
C PHE A 34 1.49 13.83 -0.26
N LEU A 35 2.74 14.26 -0.38
CA LEU A 35 3.08 15.69 -0.40
C LEU A 35 3.21 16.22 -1.84
N GLY A 36 3.96 15.52 -2.69
CA GLY A 36 4.26 15.97 -4.04
C GLY A 36 3.08 15.93 -5.00
N LEU A 37 2.23 14.90 -4.94
CA LEU A 37 1.07 14.75 -5.82
C LEU A 37 -0.20 15.29 -5.14
N ILE A 38 -0.64 14.65 -4.06
CA ILE A 38 -1.91 14.97 -3.41
C ILE A 38 -1.83 16.33 -2.71
N GLY A 39 -0.77 16.55 -1.93
CA GLY A 39 -0.55 17.80 -1.22
C GLY A 39 -0.44 19.01 -2.17
N ALA A 40 0.42 18.88 -3.20
CA ALA A 40 0.56 19.94 -4.21
C ALA A 40 -0.75 20.22 -4.96
N ALA A 41 -1.51 19.18 -5.33
CA ALA A 41 -2.81 19.37 -5.97
C ALA A 41 -3.80 20.10 -5.07
N THR A 42 -3.84 19.76 -3.77
CA THR A 42 -4.84 20.27 -2.81
C THR A 42 -4.49 21.66 -2.32
N TYR A 43 -3.23 21.90 -1.93
CA TYR A 43 -2.82 23.15 -1.25
C TYR A 43 -2.21 24.16 -2.20
N ASP A 44 -1.23 23.76 -3.03
CA ASP A 44 -0.52 24.73 -3.86
C ASP A 44 -1.33 25.15 -5.10
N LEU A 45 -2.09 24.22 -5.69
CA LEU A 45 -2.95 24.49 -6.84
C LEU A 45 -4.41 24.76 -6.43
N ALA A 46 -4.73 24.76 -5.13
CA ALA A 46 -6.09 24.92 -4.61
C ALA A 46 -7.11 24.02 -5.34
N GLY A 47 -6.68 22.79 -5.67
CA GLY A 47 -7.42 21.86 -6.51
C GLY A 47 -8.71 21.38 -5.85
N THR A 48 -9.65 20.99 -6.71
CA THR A 48 -10.90 20.37 -6.32
C THR A 48 -10.73 18.86 -6.07
N ALA A 49 -11.73 18.24 -5.45
CA ALA A 49 -11.80 16.77 -5.28
C ALA A 49 -11.64 16.02 -6.62
N PHE A 50 -12.14 16.58 -7.72
CA PHE A 50 -11.98 16.00 -9.06
C PHE A 50 -10.53 15.95 -9.51
N LEU A 51 -9.74 17.00 -9.24
CA LEU A 51 -8.31 16.99 -9.58
C LEU A 51 -7.56 15.94 -8.80
N VAL A 52 -7.81 15.85 -7.48
CA VAL A 52 -7.19 14.82 -6.62
C VAL A 52 -7.58 13.41 -7.08
N ALA A 53 -8.87 13.18 -7.34
CA ALA A 53 -9.37 11.91 -7.86
C ALA A 53 -8.74 11.54 -9.21
N ALA A 54 -8.61 12.49 -10.13
CA ALA A 54 -8.01 12.28 -11.44
C ALA A 54 -6.52 11.90 -11.33
N ILE A 55 -5.75 12.63 -10.51
CA ILE A 55 -4.32 12.34 -10.26
C ILE A 55 -4.16 10.95 -9.65
N THR A 56 -4.96 10.61 -8.63
CA THR A 56 -4.93 9.31 -7.96
C THR A 56 -5.30 8.18 -8.93
N LEU A 57 -6.37 8.36 -9.72
CA LEU A 57 -6.80 7.38 -10.72
C LEU A 57 -5.72 7.14 -11.76
N VAL A 58 -5.17 8.20 -12.34
CA VAL A 58 -4.10 8.12 -13.35
C VAL A 58 -2.90 7.36 -12.78
N ARG A 59 -2.44 7.73 -11.57
CA ARG A 59 -1.35 7.04 -10.90
C ARG A 59 -1.63 5.55 -10.70
N ASN A 60 -2.80 5.19 -10.20
CA ASN A 60 -3.18 3.80 -9.92
C ASN A 60 -3.30 2.97 -11.20
N LEU A 61 -3.86 3.53 -12.27
CA LEU A 61 -3.92 2.88 -13.60
C LEU A 61 -2.52 2.66 -14.16
N MET A 62 -1.64 3.65 -14.07
CA MET A 62 -0.26 3.54 -14.55
C MET A 62 0.55 2.56 -13.71
N THR A 63 0.34 2.49 -12.38
CA THR A 63 0.96 1.48 -11.53
C THR A 63 0.53 0.07 -11.92
N SER A 64 -0.77 -0.12 -12.19
CA SER A 64 -1.29 -1.41 -12.67
C SER A 64 -0.70 -1.80 -14.03
N ALA A 65 -0.60 -0.85 -14.96
CA ALA A 65 0.05 -1.07 -16.26
C ALA A 65 1.54 -1.42 -16.10
N GLY A 66 2.25 -0.72 -15.21
CA GLY A 66 3.63 -1.01 -14.86
C GLY A 66 3.82 -2.43 -14.31
N ASN A 67 2.95 -2.86 -13.38
CA ASN A 67 2.97 -4.21 -12.84
C ASN A 67 2.75 -5.29 -13.93
N MET A 68 1.85 -5.05 -14.87
CA MET A 68 1.59 -6.00 -15.97
C MET A 68 2.78 -6.17 -16.92
N VAL A 69 3.44 -5.06 -17.27
CA VAL A 69 4.55 -5.06 -18.24
C VAL A 69 5.86 -5.53 -17.61
N SER A 70 6.11 -5.15 -16.36
CA SER A 70 7.38 -5.37 -15.66
C SER A 70 7.75 -6.85 -15.55
N GLY A 71 6.79 -7.75 -15.36
CA GLY A 71 7.08 -9.19 -15.28
C GLY A 71 7.81 -9.72 -16.51
N SER A 72 7.35 -9.37 -17.71
CA SER A 72 7.98 -9.79 -18.97
C SER A 72 9.37 -9.15 -19.17
N VAL A 73 9.56 -7.93 -18.68
CA VAL A 73 10.85 -7.23 -18.74
C VAL A 73 11.86 -7.87 -17.79
N ILE A 74 11.42 -8.21 -16.57
CA ILE A 74 12.25 -8.90 -15.58
C ILE A 74 12.67 -10.29 -16.08
N ASP A 75 11.75 -11.04 -16.67
CA ASP A 75 12.03 -12.36 -17.25
C ASP A 75 13.08 -12.29 -18.39
N ARG A 76 13.13 -11.18 -19.10
CA ARG A 76 14.06 -10.98 -20.23
C ARG A 76 15.40 -10.41 -19.82
N PHE A 77 15.43 -9.44 -18.92
CA PHE A 77 16.64 -8.65 -18.61
C PHE A 77 17.19 -8.91 -17.21
N GLY A 78 16.44 -9.63 -16.36
CA GLY A 78 16.72 -9.85 -14.95
C GLY A 78 16.27 -8.70 -14.06
N PRO A 79 16.03 -8.96 -12.75
CA PRO A 79 15.56 -7.95 -11.80
C PRO A 79 16.60 -6.86 -11.55
N ARG A 80 17.90 -7.18 -11.55
CA ARG A 80 18.99 -6.22 -11.31
C ARG A 80 19.01 -5.09 -12.34
N ARG A 81 19.03 -5.45 -13.64
CA ARG A 81 19.06 -4.45 -14.72
C ARG A 81 17.76 -3.66 -14.78
N THR A 82 16.64 -4.33 -14.60
CA THR A 82 15.33 -3.70 -14.60
C THR A 82 15.22 -2.71 -13.43
N SER A 83 15.63 -3.06 -12.23
CA SER A 83 15.65 -2.18 -11.06
C SER A 83 16.56 -0.97 -11.29
N PHE A 84 17.80 -1.19 -11.78
CA PHE A 84 18.73 -0.11 -12.10
C PHE A 84 18.15 0.92 -13.08
N VAL A 85 17.67 0.44 -14.22
CA VAL A 85 17.12 1.32 -15.29
C VAL A 85 15.88 2.06 -14.78
N THR A 86 14.99 1.39 -14.07
CA THR A 86 13.78 2.02 -13.49
C THR A 86 14.15 3.09 -12.48
N CYS A 87 15.10 2.81 -11.57
CA CYS A 87 15.55 3.81 -10.60
C CYS A 87 16.21 5.02 -11.26
N VAL A 88 17.05 4.82 -12.29
CA VAL A 88 17.67 5.92 -13.05
C VAL A 88 16.62 6.77 -13.76
N ILE A 89 15.68 6.14 -14.47
CA ILE A 89 14.59 6.85 -15.15
C ILE A 89 13.77 7.64 -14.14
N THR A 90 13.38 7.02 -13.02
CA THR A 90 12.61 7.68 -11.97
C THR A 90 13.37 8.85 -11.37
N ALA A 91 14.69 8.70 -11.11
CA ALA A 91 15.51 9.78 -10.58
C ALA A 91 15.57 10.98 -11.53
N VAL A 92 15.83 10.74 -12.83
CA VAL A 92 15.91 11.80 -13.86
C VAL A 92 14.56 12.52 -14.03
N LEU A 93 13.46 11.76 -14.09
CA LEU A 93 12.13 12.35 -14.28
C LEU A 93 11.67 13.10 -13.01
N SER A 94 11.97 12.58 -11.82
CA SER A 94 11.69 13.29 -10.57
C SER A 94 12.51 14.56 -10.46
N LEU A 95 13.77 14.55 -10.87
CA LEU A 95 14.59 15.77 -10.93
C LEU A 95 13.96 16.81 -11.88
N GLY A 96 13.51 16.38 -13.05
CA GLY A 96 12.82 17.25 -14.01
C GLY A 96 11.56 17.87 -13.45
N VAL A 97 10.71 17.08 -12.79
CA VAL A 97 9.48 17.58 -12.14
C VAL A 97 9.81 18.51 -10.98
N GLY A 98 10.82 18.20 -10.16
CA GLY A 98 11.24 19.01 -9.02
C GLY A 98 11.81 20.39 -9.39
N LEU A 99 12.36 20.52 -10.60
CA LEU A 99 12.90 21.79 -11.12
C LEU A 99 11.90 22.57 -11.99
N ALA A 100 10.83 21.91 -12.43
CA ALA A 100 9.80 22.56 -13.25
C ALA A 100 8.82 23.37 -12.40
N PRO A 101 8.20 24.42 -12.95
CA PRO A 101 7.12 25.12 -12.24
C PRO A 101 5.92 24.20 -12.03
N LEU A 102 5.32 24.30 -10.85
CA LEU A 102 4.15 23.50 -10.48
C LEU A 102 2.96 23.86 -11.38
N SER A 103 2.35 22.84 -11.97
CA SER A 103 1.18 23.00 -12.83
C SER A 103 0.35 21.72 -12.88
N VAL A 104 -0.94 21.84 -13.18
CA VAL A 104 -1.84 20.67 -13.29
C VAL A 104 -1.33 19.67 -14.33
N PRO A 105 -0.94 20.06 -15.58
CA PRO A 105 -0.35 19.11 -16.53
C PRO A 105 0.93 18.45 -16.01
N GLY A 106 1.78 19.19 -15.29
CA GLY A 106 3.00 18.68 -14.67
C GLY A 106 2.69 17.60 -13.61
N LEU A 107 1.68 17.81 -12.77
CA LEU A 107 1.25 16.80 -11.77
C LEU A 107 0.65 15.56 -12.42
N VAL A 108 -0.17 15.71 -13.45
CA VAL A 108 -0.71 14.56 -14.21
C VAL A 108 0.42 13.77 -14.89
N PHE A 109 1.38 14.47 -15.49
CA PHE A 109 2.58 13.84 -16.06
C PHE A 109 3.38 13.08 -14.97
N ALA A 110 3.62 13.72 -13.83
CA ALA A 110 4.30 13.08 -12.70
C ALA A 110 3.52 11.83 -12.21
N ALA A 111 2.20 11.91 -12.08
CA ALA A 111 1.35 10.78 -11.70
C ALA A 111 1.46 9.61 -12.70
N CYS A 112 1.47 9.91 -14.02
CA CYS A 112 1.66 8.89 -15.06
C CYS A 112 3.01 8.19 -14.93
N VAL A 113 4.08 8.97 -14.89
CA VAL A 113 5.45 8.44 -14.92
C VAL A 113 5.79 7.71 -13.63
N LEU A 114 5.50 8.34 -12.48
CA LEU A 114 5.79 7.76 -11.16
C LEU A 114 4.88 6.58 -10.85
N GLY A 115 3.64 6.59 -11.35
CA GLY A 115 2.76 5.43 -11.30
C GLY A 115 3.37 4.26 -12.06
N LEU A 116 3.72 4.45 -13.32
CA LEU A 116 4.32 3.41 -14.16
C LEU A 116 5.61 2.86 -13.52
N ALA A 117 6.52 3.75 -13.12
CA ALA A 117 7.75 3.38 -12.43
C ALA A 117 7.49 2.62 -11.13
N GLY A 118 6.50 3.05 -10.33
CA GLY A 118 6.08 2.36 -9.11
C GLY A 118 5.65 0.92 -9.35
N GLY A 119 4.94 0.64 -10.46
CA GLY A 119 4.59 -0.73 -10.86
C GLY A 119 5.81 -1.58 -11.18
N PHE A 120 6.80 -1.04 -11.92
CA PHE A 120 8.06 -1.73 -12.17
C PHE A 120 8.84 -2.00 -10.88
N ILE A 121 8.97 -0.99 -10.02
CA ILE A 121 9.64 -1.09 -8.72
C ILE A 121 9.01 -2.20 -7.89
N ASN A 122 7.69 -2.16 -7.71
CA ASN A 122 6.95 -3.14 -6.91
C ASN A 122 7.19 -4.58 -7.41
N THR A 123 7.08 -4.81 -8.72
CA THR A 123 7.28 -6.15 -9.28
C THR A 123 8.75 -6.61 -9.17
N CYS A 124 9.72 -5.71 -9.41
CA CYS A 124 11.14 -6.03 -9.27
C CYS A 124 11.47 -6.44 -7.85
N THR A 125 11.00 -5.69 -6.86
CA THR A 125 11.28 -5.92 -5.46
C THR A 125 10.74 -7.26 -4.99
N HIS A 126 9.52 -7.62 -5.38
CA HIS A 126 8.93 -8.92 -5.04
C HIS A 126 9.56 -10.11 -5.78
N ALA A 127 10.13 -9.89 -6.96
CA ALA A 127 10.82 -10.94 -7.71
C ALA A 127 12.25 -11.19 -7.21
N PHE A 128 12.94 -10.15 -6.75
CA PHE A 128 14.37 -10.16 -6.48
C PHE A 128 14.84 -11.24 -5.49
N PRO A 129 14.16 -11.50 -4.35
CA PRO A 129 14.57 -12.54 -3.41
C PRO A 129 14.71 -13.93 -4.05
N GLY A 130 13.88 -14.23 -5.06
CA GLY A 130 13.94 -15.48 -5.80
C GLY A 130 15.20 -15.64 -6.66
N TYR A 131 15.87 -14.54 -7.00
CA TYR A 131 17.13 -14.51 -7.77
C TYR A 131 18.39 -14.43 -6.89
N LEU A 132 18.22 -14.03 -5.62
CA LEU A 132 19.33 -13.96 -4.66
C LEU A 132 19.48 -15.25 -3.84
N GLU A 133 18.38 -15.85 -3.44
CA GLU A 133 18.36 -16.99 -2.51
C GLU A 133 17.78 -18.23 -3.15
N SER A 134 18.53 -19.34 -3.03
CA SER A 134 18.11 -20.66 -3.53
C SER A 134 17.22 -21.42 -2.53
N THR A 135 17.42 -21.15 -1.23
CA THR A 135 16.72 -21.85 -0.14
C THR A 135 15.39 -21.18 0.22
N THR A 136 14.40 -21.96 0.61
CA THR A 136 13.10 -21.45 1.06
C THR A 136 13.24 -20.63 2.35
N GLU A 137 14.09 -21.07 3.26
CA GLU A 137 14.35 -20.36 4.53
C GLU A 137 15.00 -18.99 4.29
N GLY A 138 16.01 -18.92 3.40
CA GLY A 138 16.65 -17.65 3.03
C GLY A 138 15.67 -16.67 2.40
N ARG A 139 14.85 -17.12 1.44
CA ARG A 139 13.80 -16.30 0.82
C ARG A 139 12.79 -15.79 1.83
N THR A 140 12.32 -16.66 2.74
CA THR A 140 11.36 -16.27 3.79
C THR A 140 11.95 -15.21 4.71
N ARG A 141 13.23 -15.38 5.10
CA ARG A 141 13.95 -14.40 5.93
C ARG A 141 14.08 -13.04 5.23
N VAL A 142 14.56 -13.03 3.98
CA VAL A 142 14.73 -11.79 3.21
C VAL A 142 13.40 -11.09 3.01
N ASN A 143 12.36 -11.80 2.57
CA ASN A 143 11.02 -11.24 2.41
C ASN A 143 10.46 -10.66 3.72
N GLY A 144 10.65 -11.36 4.84
CA GLY A 144 10.21 -10.88 6.15
C GLY A 144 10.89 -9.56 6.56
N LEU A 145 12.21 -9.47 6.33
CA LEU A 145 12.96 -8.24 6.61
C LEU A 145 12.58 -7.11 5.65
N MET A 146 12.38 -7.41 4.36
CA MET A 146 11.90 -6.42 3.40
C MET A 146 10.57 -5.83 3.83
N VAL A 147 9.58 -6.65 4.17
CA VAL A 147 8.27 -6.18 4.69
C VAL A 147 8.43 -5.34 5.95
N PHE A 148 9.29 -5.75 6.88
CA PHE A 148 9.53 -5.00 8.11
C PHE A 148 10.10 -3.60 7.82
N TYR A 149 11.15 -3.52 7.01
CA TYR A 149 11.80 -2.25 6.69
C TYR A 149 10.98 -1.38 5.75
N SER A 150 10.19 -1.96 4.83
CA SER A 150 9.28 -1.19 3.98
C SER A 150 8.13 -0.56 4.77
N ASN A 151 7.63 -1.20 5.83
CA ASN A 151 6.66 -0.59 6.73
C ASN A 151 7.24 0.62 7.48
N ILE A 152 8.50 0.53 7.94
CA ILE A 152 9.20 1.69 8.52
C ILE A 152 9.37 2.80 7.47
N ALA A 153 9.77 2.46 6.28
CA ALA A 153 9.97 3.40 5.18
C ALA A 153 8.66 4.04 4.69
N TYR A 154 7.56 3.28 4.70
CA TYR A 154 6.20 3.79 4.42
C TYR A 154 5.84 4.94 5.38
N THR A 155 6.14 4.77 6.66
CA THR A 155 5.90 5.80 7.69
C THR A 155 6.89 6.96 7.59
N ALA A 156 8.18 6.67 7.34
CA ALA A 156 9.24 7.68 7.26
C ALA A 156 9.08 8.61 6.05
N GLY A 157 8.54 8.10 4.93
CA GLY A 157 8.36 8.88 3.70
C GLY A 157 7.55 10.15 3.89
N PRO A 158 6.29 10.07 4.32
CA PRO A 158 5.47 11.25 4.58
C PRO A 158 6.04 12.18 5.66
N LEU A 159 6.71 11.64 6.69
CA LEU A 159 7.40 12.45 7.72
C LEU A 159 8.52 13.29 7.11
N LEU A 160 9.41 12.67 6.33
CA LEU A 160 10.50 13.37 5.66
C LEU A 160 9.96 14.36 4.63
N GLY A 161 8.93 13.96 3.88
CA GLY A 161 8.26 14.84 2.94
C GLY A 161 7.67 16.07 3.64
N GLY A 162 6.94 15.88 4.75
CA GLY A 162 6.39 16.95 5.56
C GLY A 162 7.47 17.89 6.13
N ALA A 163 8.56 17.32 6.65
CA ALA A 163 9.69 18.11 7.14
C ALA A 163 10.36 18.94 6.04
N ILE A 164 10.47 18.40 4.81
CA ILE A 164 11.01 19.16 3.67
C ILE A 164 10.06 20.28 3.27
N VAL A 165 8.77 20.00 3.15
CA VAL A 165 7.76 21.00 2.73
C VAL A 165 7.60 22.10 3.78
N SER A 166 7.86 21.83 5.05
CA SER A 166 7.85 22.88 6.08
C SER A 166 8.96 23.93 5.93
N CYS A 167 10.06 23.57 5.24
CA CYS A 167 11.21 24.45 5.05
C CYS A 167 11.41 24.91 3.59
N PHE A 168 10.87 24.18 2.62
CA PHE A 168 11.08 24.36 1.19
C PHE A 168 9.77 24.25 0.42
N ALA A 169 9.78 24.63 -0.85
CA ALA A 169 8.65 24.42 -1.74
C ALA A 169 8.29 22.94 -1.89
N THR A 170 7.01 22.64 -2.13
CA THR A 170 6.50 21.27 -2.25
C THR A 170 7.21 20.44 -3.33
N GLN A 171 7.68 21.08 -4.41
CA GLN A 171 8.47 20.44 -5.45
C GLN A 171 9.78 19.81 -4.93
N SER A 172 10.31 20.28 -3.79
CA SER A 172 11.54 19.72 -3.19
C SER A 172 11.43 18.26 -2.79
N VAL A 173 10.20 17.75 -2.61
CA VAL A 173 9.96 16.31 -2.37
C VAL A 173 10.34 15.45 -3.59
N TYR A 174 10.20 15.98 -4.80
CA TYR A 174 10.66 15.30 -6.02
C TYR A 174 12.19 15.25 -6.10
N LEU A 175 12.89 16.28 -5.58
CA LEU A 175 14.36 16.28 -5.48
C LEU A 175 14.82 15.23 -4.45
N LEU A 176 14.13 15.08 -3.33
CA LEU A 176 14.36 13.99 -2.38
C LEU A 176 14.23 12.63 -3.08
N MET A 177 13.14 12.43 -3.84
CA MET A 177 12.93 11.20 -4.60
C MET A 177 14.06 10.97 -5.61
N ALA A 178 14.48 11.99 -6.34
CA ALA A 178 15.58 11.88 -7.30
C ALA A 178 16.87 11.41 -6.62
N GLY A 179 17.21 11.96 -5.45
CA GLY A 179 18.37 11.54 -4.66
C GLY A 179 18.26 10.10 -4.16
N MET A 180 17.12 9.72 -3.56
CA MET A 180 16.89 8.36 -3.06
C MET A 180 16.91 7.32 -4.19
N MET A 181 16.31 7.62 -5.36
CA MET A 181 16.33 6.73 -6.51
C MET A 181 17.73 6.64 -7.14
N GLY A 182 18.49 7.72 -7.12
CA GLY A 182 19.90 7.70 -7.53
C GLY A 182 20.74 6.76 -6.67
N VAL A 183 20.59 6.83 -5.35
CA VAL A 183 21.25 5.91 -4.41
C VAL A 183 20.78 4.47 -4.64
N ALA A 184 19.46 4.23 -4.77
CA ALA A 184 18.92 2.91 -5.05
C ALA A 184 19.44 2.32 -6.37
N ALA A 185 19.62 3.15 -7.43
CA ALA A 185 20.23 2.74 -8.67
C ALA A 185 21.68 2.25 -8.46
N VAL A 186 22.50 3.01 -7.74
CA VAL A 186 23.89 2.60 -7.44
C VAL A 186 23.91 1.30 -6.62
N LEU A 187 23.08 1.17 -5.60
CA LEU A 187 22.99 -0.05 -4.79
C LEU A 187 22.59 -1.27 -5.63
N SER A 188 21.69 -1.09 -6.61
CA SER A 188 21.24 -2.20 -7.47
C SER A 188 22.35 -2.81 -8.31
N LEU A 189 23.38 -2.04 -8.68
CA LEU A 189 24.55 -2.55 -9.38
C LEU A 189 25.33 -3.59 -8.58
N GLY A 190 25.28 -3.50 -7.25
CA GLY A 190 25.95 -4.44 -6.35
C GLY A 190 25.13 -5.69 -5.99
N CYS A 191 23.88 -5.81 -6.46
CA CYS A 191 23.06 -7.00 -6.26
C CYS A 191 23.33 -8.01 -7.39
N HIS A 192 24.20 -8.98 -7.15
CA HIS A 192 24.48 -10.04 -8.13
C HIS A 192 23.41 -11.14 -8.06
N GLU A 193 22.84 -11.50 -9.19
CA GLU A 193 21.90 -12.61 -9.32
C GLU A 193 22.66 -13.94 -9.21
N CYS A 194 22.33 -14.73 -8.19
CA CYS A 194 22.99 -16.03 -7.93
C CYS A 194 22.18 -17.20 -8.47
N VAL A 195 20.88 -17.00 -8.69
CA VAL A 195 19.93 -18.06 -9.09
C VAL A 195 19.13 -17.59 -10.30
N VAL A 196 19.05 -18.44 -11.32
CA VAL A 196 18.06 -18.27 -12.40
C VAL A 196 16.87 -19.16 -12.03
N PRO A 197 15.71 -18.62 -11.67
CA PRO A 197 14.55 -19.42 -11.32
C PRO A 197 14.16 -20.33 -12.48
N ALA A 198 13.90 -21.62 -12.21
CA ALA A 198 13.29 -22.50 -13.19
C ALA A 198 11.95 -21.88 -13.64
N LYS A 199 11.72 -21.84 -14.95
CA LYS A 199 10.43 -21.37 -15.50
C LYS A 199 9.32 -22.24 -14.93
N GLY A 200 8.51 -21.66 -14.02
CA GLY A 200 7.34 -22.32 -13.46
C GLY A 200 6.35 -22.70 -14.58
N GLU A 201 5.61 -23.80 -14.37
CA GLU A 201 4.52 -24.18 -15.28
C GLU A 201 3.50 -23.04 -15.37
N LYS A 202 3.31 -22.52 -16.57
CA LYS A 202 2.28 -21.50 -16.82
C LYS A 202 0.90 -22.09 -16.51
N PRO A 203 0.02 -21.36 -15.78
CA PRO A 203 -1.34 -21.84 -15.53
C PRO A 203 -2.04 -22.14 -16.87
N LYS A 204 -2.76 -23.27 -16.96
CA LYS A 204 -3.62 -23.57 -18.11
C LYS A 204 -4.67 -22.46 -18.26
N GLY A 205 -4.66 -21.72 -19.35
CA GLY A 205 -5.59 -20.59 -19.61
C GLY A 205 -5.04 -19.19 -19.31
N GLY A 206 -3.74 -19.05 -19.02
CA GLY A 206 -3.11 -17.76 -18.80
C GLY A 206 -3.58 -17.04 -17.52
N ILE A 207 -3.38 -15.73 -17.44
CA ILE A 207 -3.71 -14.90 -16.26
C ILE A 207 -5.22 -14.91 -15.98
N LEU A 208 -6.06 -14.78 -17.03
CA LEU A 208 -7.53 -14.75 -16.89
C LEU A 208 -8.08 -16.09 -16.39
N GLY A 209 -7.51 -17.22 -16.87
CA GLY A 209 -7.88 -18.56 -16.37
C GLY A 209 -7.53 -18.74 -14.88
N GLY A 210 -6.36 -18.26 -14.46
CA GLY A 210 -5.95 -18.26 -13.06
C GLY A 210 -6.86 -17.41 -12.16
N MET A 211 -7.27 -16.23 -12.63
CA MET A 211 -8.20 -15.37 -11.89
C MET A 211 -9.60 -15.98 -11.80
N ALA A 212 -10.12 -16.55 -12.87
CA ALA A 212 -11.43 -17.23 -12.86
C ALA A 212 -11.44 -18.41 -11.88
N GLU A 213 -10.37 -19.20 -11.84
CA GLU A 213 -10.23 -20.30 -10.88
C GLU A 213 -10.09 -19.78 -9.44
N GLY A 214 -9.30 -18.73 -9.22
CA GLY A 214 -9.21 -18.05 -7.92
C GLY A 214 -10.56 -17.56 -7.43
N ALA A 215 -11.35 -16.91 -8.29
CA ALA A 215 -12.72 -16.50 -8.00
C ALA A 215 -13.60 -17.69 -7.58
N ARG A 216 -13.62 -18.74 -8.41
CA ARG A 216 -14.43 -19.94 -8.15
C ARG A 216 -14.11 -20.57 -6.80
N LEU A 217 -12.83 -20.69 -6.46
CA LEU A 217 -12.37 -21.28 -5.20
C LEU A 217 -12.72 -20.36 -4.01
N THR A 218 -12.53 -19.06 -4.13
CA THR A 218 -12.89 -18.07 -3.10
C THR A 218 -14.38 -18.09 -2.77
N PHE A 219 -15.25 -18.16 -3.79
CA PHE A 219 -16.71 -18.18 -3.56
C PHE A 219 -17.23 -19.55 -3.12
N ARG A 220 -16.49 -20.64 -3.36
CA ARG A 220 -16.84 -21.99 -2.91
C ARG A 220 -16.63 -22.17 -1.42
N ASP A 221 -15.54 -21.65 -0.86
CA ASP A 221 -15.26 -21.70 0.57
C ASP A 221 -16.00 -20.57 1.30
N HIS A 222 -16.65 -20.92 2.41
CA HIS A 222 -17.45 -19.98 3.17
C HIS A 222 -16.60 -18.86 3.82
N ASP A 223 -15.46 -19.24 4.41
CA ASP A 223 -14.62 -18.28 5.13
C ASP A 223 -13.87 -17.37 4.17
N LEU A 224 -13.33 -17.92 3.07
CA LEU A 224 -12.70 -17.14 2.00
C LEU A 224 -13.69 -16.15 1.36
N ARG A 225 -14.93 -16.59 1.15
CA ARG A 225 -16.00 -15.73 0.63
C ARG A 225 -16.32 -14.57 1.59
N LEU A 226 -16.38 -14.83 2.90
CA LEU A 226 -16.60 -13.78 3.90
C LEU A 226 -15.44 -12.81 3.98
N ILE A 227 -14.20 -13.31 3.96
CA ILE A 227 -12.99 -12.47 3.91
C ILE A 227 -13.04 -11.56 2.68
N PHE A 228 -13.39 -12.12 1.52
CA PHE A 228 -13.48 -11.35 0.28
C PHE A 228 -14.59 -10.31 0.32
N ILE A 229 -15.84 -10.71 0.65
CA ILE A 229 -17.00 -9.78 0.62
C ILE A 229 -16.84 -8.68 1.66
N SER A 230 -16.46 -9.01 2.91
CA SER A 230 -16.28 -8.00 3.96
C SER A 230 -15.14 -7.04 3.62
N GLY A 231 -14.02 -7.56 3.11
CA GLY A 231 -12.91 -6.75 2.65
C GLY A 231 -13.30 -5.87 1.46
N PHE A 232 -13.97 -6.43 0.44
CA PHE A 232 -14.43 -5.69 -0.75
C PHE A 232 -15.33 -4.52 -0.36
N LEU A 233 -16.34 -4.75 0.49
CA LEU A 233 -17.25 -3.68 0.96
C LEU A 233 -16.52 -2.64 1.82
N GLY A 234 -15.56 -3.07 2.65
CA GLY A 234 -14.71 -2.16 3.43
C GLY A 234 -13.85 -1.27 2.52
N PHE A 235 -13.12 -1.84 1.57
CA PHE A 235 -12.30 -1.10 0.62
C PHE A 235 -13.14 -0.25 -0.34
N PHE A 236 -14.33 -0.72 -0.73
CA PHE A 236 -15.28 0.08 -1.51
C PHE A 236 -15.62 1.37 -0.78
N ALA A 237 -16.03 1.30 0.48
CA ALA A 237 -16.36 2.50 1.25
C ALA A 237 -15.12 3.38 1.49
N PHE A 238 -13.94 2.77 1.72
CA PHE A 238 -12.69 3.48 1.96
C PHE A 238 -12.16 4.23 0.71
N GLY A 239 -12.56 3.83 -0.50
CA GLY A 239 -12.12 4.49 -1.74
C GLY A 239 -12.49 5.98 -1.85
N ALA A 240 -13.48 6.46 -1.08
CA ALA A 240 -13.80 7.88 -1.00
C ALA A 240 -12.68 8.71 -0.33
N PHE A 241 -11.91 8.10 0.59
CA PHE A 241 -10.80 8.77 1.26
C PHE A 241 -9.68 9.14 0.30
N ASP A 242 -9.42 8.32 -0.72
CA ASP A 242 -8.36 8.57 -1.71
C ASP A 242 -8.53 9.91 -2.46
N SER A 243 -9.76 10.42 -2.60
CA SER A 243 -10.04 11.70 -3.27
C SER A 243 -10.36 12.85 -2.33
N LEU A 244 -10.86 12.56 -1.14
CA LEU A 244 -11.42 13.59 -0.25
C LEU A 244 -10.59 13.85 1.01
N GLU A 245 -9.69 12.96 1.41
CA GLU A 245 -8.97 13.07 2.67
C GLU A 245 -8.11 14.34 2.75
N SER A 246 -7.42 14.69 1.67
CA SER A 246 -6.61 15.90 1.63
C SER A 246 -7.45 17.19 1.70
N LEU A 247 -8.66 17.16 1.11
CA LEU A 247 -9.60 18.27 1.22
C LEU A 247 -10.18 18.38 2.64
N PHE A 248 -10.43 17.23 3.29
CA PHE A 248 -10.84 17.22 4.69
C PHE A 248 -9.80 17.90 5.59
N TYR A 249 -8.50 17.67 5.35
CA TYR A 249 -7.44 18.35 6.09
C TYR A 249 -7.45 19.85 5.83
N ARG A 250 -7.57 20.26 4.57
CA ARG A 250 -7.56 21.67 4.19
C ARG A 250 -8.81 22.41 4.64
N ASP A 251 -10.00 21.85 4.34
CA ASP A 251 -11.27 22.59 4.39
C ASP A 251 -12.03 22.38 5.71
N VAL A 252 -11.80 21.28 6.44
CA VAL A 252 -12.48 20.97 7.71
C VAL A 252 -11.55 21.13 8.90
N LEU A 253 -10.38 20.48 8.88
CA LEU A 253 -9.40 20.60 9.96
C LEU A 253 -8.63 21.92 9.90
N ASN A 254 -8.65 22.61 8.77
CA ASN A 254 -7.93 23.88 8.53
C ASN A 254 -6.44 23.79 8.89
N VAL A 255 -5.79 22.70 8.48
CA VAL A 255 -4.37 22.46 8.74
C VAL A 255 -3.53 22.57 7.47
N ASP A 256 -2.23 22.87 7.64
CA ASP A 256 -1.28 22.99 6.54
C ASP A 256 -0.95 21.65 5.88
N ILE A 257 -0.39 21.72 4.67
CA ILE A 257 0.05 20.57 3.86
C ILE A 257 0.95 19.59 4.65
N VAL A 258 1.73 20.07 5.60
CA VAL A 258 2.64 19.29 6.44
C VAL A 258 1.89 18.19 7.21
N TRP A 259 0.61 18.45 7.57
CA TRP A 259 -0.22 17.50 8.29
C TRP A 259 -0.63 16.28 7.49
N LEU A 260 -0.58 16.34 6.15
CA LEU A 260 -0.69 15.13 5.31
C LEU A 260 0.41 14.10 5.67
N GLY A 261 1.63 14.60 5.89
CA GLY A 261 2.75 13.77 6.32
C GLY A 261 2.60 13.28 7.77
N TRP A 262 2.27 14.17 8.70
CA TRP A 262 2.17 13.84 10.12
C TRP A 262 1.04 12.85 10.42
N LEU A 263 -0.16 13.07 9.92
CA LEU A 263 -1.30 12.19 10.16
C LEU A 263 -1.13 10.83 9.47
N SER A 264 -0.59 10.79 8.25
CA SER A 264 -0.22 9.51 7.60
C SER A 264 0.82 8.72 8.41
N SER A 265 1.75 9.43 9.06
CA SER A 265 2.76 8.81 9.92
C SER A 265 2.19 8.28 11.22
N VAL A 266 1.19 8.93 11.81
CA VAL A 266 0.43 8.41 12.96
C VAL A 266 -0.18 7.05 12.60
N VAL A 267 -0.83 6.95 11.43
CA VAL A 267 -1.40 5.68 10.94
C VAL A 267 -0.31 4.61 10.78
N GLY A 268 0.81 4.95 10.14
CA GLY A 268 1.91 4.01 9.91
C GLY A 268 2.53 3.49 11.20
N LEU A 269 2.79 4.38 12.19
CA LEU A 269 3.34 4.02 13.49
C LEU A 269 2.38 3.11 14.26
N THR A 270 1.10 3.49 14.35
CA THR A 270 0.10 2.71 15.08
C THR A 270 -0.22 1.40 14.38
N SER A 271 -0.19 1.34 13.05
CA SER A 271 -0.29 0.11 12.27
C SER A 271 0.86 -0.86 12.57
N SER A 272 2.09 -0.34 12.69
CA SER A 272 3.26 -1.15 13.10
C SER A 272 3.07 -1.73 14.50
N VAL A 273 2.50 -0.97 15.44
CA VAL A 273 2.15 -1.45 16.78
C VAL A 273 1.08 -2.54 16.71
N GLY A 274 0.04 -2.36 15.90
CA GLY A 274 -1.01 -3.35 15.68
C GLY A 274 -0.46 -4.67 15.13
N ALA A 275 0.37 -4.59 14.10
CA ALA A 275 1.04 -5.75 13.53
C ALA A 275 1.95 -6.46 14.54
N PHE A 276 2.69 -5.71 15.36
CA PHE A 276 3.51 -6.28 16.43
C PHE A 276 2.67 -6.99 17.50
N ILE A 277 1.56 -6.40 17.95
CA ILE A 277 0.63 -7.05 18.88
C ILE A 277 0.11 -8.36 18.30
N LEU A 278 -0.25 -8.38 17.02
CA LEU A 278 -0.71 -9.59 16.33
C LEU A 278 0.31 -10.74 16.43
N THR A 279 1.62 -10.45 16.31
CA THR A 279 2.67 -11.47 16.43
C THR A 279 2.75 -12.11 17.83
N LYS A 280 2.22 -11.44 18.85
CA LYS A 280 2.18 -11.92 20.24
C LYS A 280 0.89 -12.68 20.58
N LEU A 281 -0.11 -12.62 19.72
CA LEU A 281 -1.35 -13.34 19.92
C LEU A 281 -1.16 -14.86 19.70
N SER A 282 -1.75 -15.67 20.56
CA SER A 282 -1.76 -17.13 20.33
C SER A 282 -2.66 -17.47 19.14
N ALA A 283 -2.29 -18.54 18.41
CA ALA A 283 -2.99 -18.99 17.20
C ALA A 283 -4.52 -19.15 17.38
N ARG A 284 -4.99 -19.50 18.57
CA ARG A 284 -6.44 -19.62 18.89
C ARG A 284 -7.21 -18.30 18.72
N HIS A 285 -6.54 -17.15 18.84
CA HIS A 285 -7.16 -15.82 18.70
C HIS A 285 -7.07 -15.30 17.26
N VAL A 286 -6.21 -15.86 16.44
CA VAL A 286 -6.09 -15.53 15.00
C VAL A 286 -7.25 -16.22 14.27
N ASN A 287 -8.33 -15.50 14.05
CA ASN A 287 -9.56 -16.05 13.46
C ASN A 287 -10.38 -14.97 12.75
N LEU A 288 -11.38 -15.42 12.00
CA LEU A 288 -12.25 -14.54 11.21
C LEU A 288 -12.98 -13.48 12.08
N ARG A 289 -13.30 -13.77 13.35
CA ARG A 289 -13.90 -12.77 14.24
C ARG A 289 -12.94 -11.63 14.53
N LEU A 290 -11.67 -11.92 14.77
CA LEU A 290 -10.66 -10.87 14.99
C LEU A 290 -10.51 -9.99 13.74
N LEU A 291 -10.53 -10.60 12.54
CA LEU A 291 -10.51 -9.87 11.27
C LEU A 291 -11.71 -8.90 11.15
N LEU A 292 -12.93 -9.39 11.43
CA LEU A 292 -14.13 -8.59 11.34
C LEU A 292 -14.20 -7.51 12.44
N GLY A 293 -13.69 -7.83 13.63
CA GLY A 293 -13.49 -6.85 14.70
C GLY A 293 -12.50 -5.75 14.34
N ALA A 294 -11.40 -6.09 13.66
CA ALA A 294 -10.46 -5.11 13.14
C ALA A 294 -11.10 -4.23 12.07
N LEU A 295 -11.88 -4.81 11.14
CA LEU A 295 -12.64 -4.03 10.14
C LEU A 295 -13.63 -3.06 10.80
N MET A 296 -14.35 -3.51 11.82
CA MET A 296 -15.24 -2.66 12.61
C MET A 296 -14.46 -1.51 13.29
N ALA A 297 -13.29 -1.81 13.86
CA ALA A 297 -12.43 -0.82 14.51
C ALA A 297 -11.88 0.20 13.50
N VAL A 298 -11.54 -0.21 12.26
CA VAL A 298 -11.18 0.71 11.16
C VAL A 298 -12.33 1.69 10.92
N GLY A 299 -13.57 1.20 10.79
CA GLY A 299 -14.73 2.07 10.57
C GLY A 299 -14.96 3.03 11.74
N ILE A 300 -14.90 2.56 12.99
CA ILE A 300 -15.07 3.40 14.19
C ILE A 300 -13.95 4.45 14.30
N GLY A 301 -12.68 4.03 14.10
CA GLY A 301 -11.55 4.95 14.11
C GLY A 301 -11.68 6.04 13.04
N SER A 302 -12.11 5.64 11.83
CA SER A 302 -12.39 6.60 10.76
C SER A 302 -13.56 7.53 11.09
N MET A 303 -14.64 7.05 11.75
CA MET A 303 -15.74 7.92 12.21
C MET A 303 -15.27 8.95 13.24
N VAL A 304 -14.43 8.55 14.20
CA VAL A 304 -13.83 9.47 15.18
C VAL A 304 -12.95 10.49 14.49
N TYR A 305 -12.16 10.04 13.52
CA TYR A 305 -11.23 10.87 12.75
C TYR A 305 -11.96 11.95 11.92
N VAL A 306 -12.96 11.57 11.13
CA VAL A 306 -13.65 12.52 10.23
C VAL A 306 -14.88 13.19 10.87
N GLY A 307 -15.33 12.70 12.01
CA GLY A 307 -16.48 13.26 12.73
C GLY A 307 -16.20 14.53 13.53
N THR A 308 -15.01 15.12 13.38
CA THR A 308 -14.55 16.27 14.15
C THR A 308 -13.85 17.29 13.27
N ASP A 309 -13.81 18.52 13.74
CA ASP A 309 -12.97 19.63 13.24
C ASP A 309 -11.73 19.86 14.15
N MET A 310 -11.65 19.13 15.27
CA MET A 310 -10.55 19.26 16.24
C MET A 310 -9.40 18.32 15.87
N LEU A 311 -8.24 18.89 15.54
CA LEU A 311 -7.03 18.14 15.17
C LEU A 311 -6.63 17.06 16.20
N GLY A 312 -6.72 17.37 17.51
CA GLY A 312 -6.38 16.39 18.56
C GLY A 312 -7.26 15.15 18.54
N VAL A 313 -8.56 15.29 18.30
CA VAL A 313 -9.50 14.17 18.17
C VAL A 313 -9.24 13.40 16.87
N ALA A 314 -8.94 14.11 15.78
CA ALA A 314 -8.59 13.51 14.51
C ALA A 314 -7.31 12.64 14.62
N ILE A 315 -6.28 13.08 15.36
CA ILE A 315 -5.08 12.28 15.65
C ILE A 315 -5.44 10.98 16.39
N VAL A 316 -6.32 11.05 17.41
CA VAL A 316 -6.76 9.86 18.14
C VAL A 316 -7.52 8.91 17.21
N GLY A 317 -8.42 9.43 16.36
CA GLY A 317 -9.15 8.64 15.37
C GLY A 317 -8.21 7.94 14.38
N GLN A 318 -7.20 8.66 13.87
CA GLN A 318 -6.17 8.10 12.99
C GLN A 318 -5.29 7.05 13.71
N ALA A 319 -5.01 7.24 15.00
CA ALA A 319 -4.27 6.24 15.76
C ALA A 319 -5.07 4.94 15.95
N ILE A 320 -6.37 5.03 16.22
CA ILE A 320 -7.28 3.87 16.29
C ILE A 320 -7.36 3.18 14.93
N ASN A 321 -7.52 3.97 13.86
CA ASN A 321 -7.59 3.49 12.49
C ASN A 321 -6.31 2.75 12.10
N GLY A 322 -5.14 3.35 12.31
CA GLY A 322 -3.87 2.71 12.03
C GLY A 322 -3.65 1.42 12.81
N LEU A 323 -3.93 1.43 14.13
CA LEU A 323 -3.84 0.23 14.95
C LEU A 323 -4.68 -0.92 14.37
N ALA A 324 -5.91 -0.63 13.97
CA ALA A 324 -6.82 -1.60 13.38
C ALA A 324 -6.35 -2.11 12.00
N TRP A 325 -5.77 -1.25 11.15
CA TRP A 325 -5.14 -1.64 9.89
C TRP A 325 -3.96 -2.59 10.11
N GLY A 326 -3.17 -2.37 11.17
CA GLY A 326 -2.07 -3.25 11.56
C GLY A 326 -2.51 -4.68 11.89
N PHE A 327 -3.77 -4.89 12.29
CA PHE A 327 -4.37 -6.21 12.42
C PHE A 327 -4.98 -6.71 11.10
N LEU A 328 -5.69 -5.86 10.38
CA LEU A 328 -6.56 -6.23 9.27
C LEU A 328 -5.79 -6.91 8.12
N GLU A 329 -4.74 -6.27 7.63
CA GLU A 329 -4.01 -6.73 6.45
C GLU A 329 -3.25 -8.06 6.70
N PRO A 330 -2.45 -8.20 7.77
CA PRO A 330 -1.80 -9.48 8.07
C PRO A 330 -2.78 -10.61 8.38
N LEU A 331 -3.85 -10.34 9.15
CA LEU A 331 -4.88 -11.33 9.45
C LEU A 331 -5.55 -11.86 8.19
N GLN A 332 -5.88 -10.99 7.25
CA GLN A 332 -6.48 -11.39 5.99
C GLN A 332 -5.57 -12.37 5.25
N MET A 333 -4.26 -12.08 5.17
CA MET A 333 -3.31 -12.95 4.50
C MET A 333 -3.14 -14.28 5.23
N ILE A 334 -3.00 -14.27 6.55
CA ILE A 334 -2.87 -15.50 7.37
C ILE A 334 -4.09 -16.39 7.18
N LEU A 335 -5.30 -15.83 7.28
CA LEU A 335 -6.53 -16.61 7.13
C LEU A 335 -6.72 -17.19 5.72
N ILE A 336 -6.30 -16.46 4.68
CA ILE A 336 -6.30 -16.98 3.31
C ILE A 336 -5.31 -18.14 3.19
N GLN A 337 -4.11 -18.01 3.76
CA GLN A 337 -3.08 -19.07 3.72
C GLN A 337 -3.51 -20.33 4.48
N GLU A 338 -4.15 -20.18 5.64
CA GLU A 338 -4.64 -21.32 6.44
C GLU A 338 -5.78 -22.10 5.76
N ARG A 339 -6.57 -21.45 4.91
CA ARG A 339 -7.74 -22.03 4.23
C ARG A 339 -7.48 -22.48 2.81
N THR A 340 -6.26 -22.32 2.33
CA THR A 340 -5.94 -22.53 0.92
C THR A 340 -4.78 -23.51 0.78
N ASP A 341 -4.97 -24.55 -0.03
CA ASP A 341 -3.86 -25.38 -0.45
C ASP A 341 -2.81 -24.55 -1.19
N ILE A 342 -1.53 -24.80 -0.92
CA ILE A 342 -0.39 -24.09 -1.50
C ILE A 342 -0.46 -24.03 -3.04
N LYS A 343 -1.02 -25.06 -3.65
CA LYS A 343 -1.24 -25.18 -5.11
C LYS A 343 -2.14 -24.07 -5.68
N TYR A 344 -3.10 -23.56 -4.90
CA TYR A 344 -4.09 -22.58 -5.33
C TYR A 344 -3.88 -21.23 -4.67
N LEU A 345 -2.94 -21.13 -3.72
CA LEU A 345 -2.70 -19.93 -2.91
C LEU A 345 -2.47 -18.67 -3.76
N GLY A 346 -1.60 -18.78 -4.78
CA GLY A 346 -1.34 -17.63 -5.66
C GLY A 346 -2.55 -17.16 -6.46
N ARG A 347 -3.44 -18.07 -6.89
CA ARG A 347 -4.65 -17.74 -7.65
C ARG A 347 -5.70 -17.07 -6.78
N ILE A 348 -5.93 -17.60 -5.57
CA ILE A 348 -6.88 -17.04 -4.60
C ILE A 348 -6.39 -15.68 -4.10
N THR A 349 -5.12 -15.57 -3.68
CA THR A 349 -4.54 -14.31 -3.21
C THR A 349 -4.55 -13.24 -4.32
N GLY A 350 -4.21 -13.61 -5.54
CA GLY A 350 -4.24 -12.72 -6.70
C GLY A 350 -5.64 -12.20 -6.98
N PHE A 351 -6.65 -13.07 -6.99
CA PHE A 351 -8.05 -12.69 -7.17
C PHE A 351 -8.54 -11.77 -6.04
N VAL A 352 -8.28 -12.14 -4.78
CA VAL A 352 -8.71 -11.34 -3.61
C VAL A 352 -8.07 -9.96 -3.65
N ARG A 353 -6.75 -9.87 -3.83
CA ARG A 353 -6.04 -8.57 -3.91
C ARG A 353 -6.54 -7.71 -5.06
N PHE A 354 -6.73 -8.29 -6.25
CA PHE A 354 -7.28 -7.56 -7.38
C PHE A 354 -8.67 -7.01 -7.08
N GLY A 355 -9.56 -7.83 -6.50
CA GLY A 355 -10.90 -7.41 -6.14
C GLY A 355 -10.91 -6.29 -5.12
N LEU A 356 -10.10 -6.38 -4.06
CA LEU A 356 -10.01 -5.35 -3.03
C LEU A 356 -9.48 -4.03 -3.59
N MET A 357 -8.41 -4.06 -4.38
CA MET A 357 -7.85 -2.85 -4.99
C MET A 357 -8.81 -2.20 -6.00
N SER A 358 -9.58 -3.02 -6.73
CA SER A 358 -10.58 -2.53 -7.69
C SER A 358 -11.83 -1.96 -7.01
N ALA A 359 -12.13 -2.39 -5.78
CA ALA A 359 -13.33 -1.96 -5.07
C ALA A 359 -13.38 -0.45 -4.86
N GLY A 360 -12.26 0.19 -4.54
CA GLY A 360 -12.15 1.62 -4.27
C GLY A 360 -12.29 2.53 -5.51
N VAL A 361 -12.18 2.00 -6.73
CA VAL A 361 -12.17 2.82 -7.96
C VAL A 361 -13.50 3.56 -8.17
N VAL A 362 -14.63 2.88 -7.98
CA VAL A 362 -15.94 3.52 -8.16
C VAL A 362 -16.19 4.63 -7.13
N PRO A 363 -15.97 4.42 -5.83
CA PRO A 363 -16.11 5.48 -4.84
C PRO A 363 -15.10 6.63 -5.04
N LEU A 364 -13.86 6.34 -5.42
CA LEU A 364 -12.87 7.36 -5.76
C LEU A 364 -13.41 8.36 -6.80
N LEU A 365 -14.11 7.86 -7.82
CA LEU A 365 -14.71 8.69 -8.87
C LEU A 365 -16.04 9.33 -8.47
N ALA A 366 -16.84 8.66 -7.65
CA ALA A 366 -18.17 9.13 -7.24
C ALA A 366 -18.07 10.15 -6.08
N ALA A 367 -17.08 10.02 -5.20
CA ALA A 367 -16.96 10.84 -3.99
C ALA A 367 -16.87 12.35 -4.27
N PRO A 368 -16.17 12.85 -5.30
CA PRO A 368 -16.18 14.29 -5.62
C PRO A 368 -17.58 14.85 -5.88
N PHE A 369 -18.42 14.11 -6.66
CA PHE A 369 -19.81 14.53 -6.92
C PHE A 369 -20.66 14.54 -5.65
N LEU A 370 -20.49 13.54 -4.81
CA LEU A 370 -21.17 13.48 -3.52
C LEU A 370 -20.69 14.59 -2.57
N ALA A 371 -19.41 14.93 -2.61
CA ALA A 371 -18.84 16.00 -1.77
C ALA A 371 -19.33 17.38 -2.18
N GLU A 372 -19.57 17.64 -3.47
CA GLU A 372 -20.21 18.89 -3.93
C GLU A 372 -21.63 19.05 -3.40
N ALA A 373 -22.38 17.96 -3.29
CA ALA A 373 -23.77 17.97 -2.86
C ALA A 373 -23.95 17.93 -1.33
N LEU A 374 -23.11 17.17 -0.63
CA LEU A 374 -23.27 16.83 0.80
C LEU A 374 -22.15 17.39 1.69
N GLY A 375 -21.08 17.88 1.11
CA GLY A 375 -19.87 18.28 1.81
C GLY A 375 -18.89 17.13 2.05
N VAL A 376 -17.59 17.45 2.08
CA VAL A 376 -16.50 16.49 2.20
C VAL A 376 -16.61 15.64 3.48
N GLN A 377 -16.84 16.29 4.61
CA GLN A 377 -16.92 15.63 5.92
C GLN A 377 -18.08 14.62 5.98
N THR A 378 -19.26 14.99 5.45
CA THR A 378 -20.45 14.14 5.46
C THR A 378 -20.23 12.87 4.63
N VAL A 379 -19.59 12.98 3.46
CA VAL A 379 -19.29 11.83 2.59
C VAL A 379 -18.31 10.89 3.28
N LEU A 380 -17.23 11.41 3.86
CA LEU A 380 -16.25 10.59 4.57
C LEU A 380 -16.82 9.93 5.82
N PHE A 381 -17.68 10.65 6.57
CA PHE A 381 -18.37 10.08 7.74
C PHE A 381 -19.35 8.98 7.32
N GLY A 382 -20.08 9.17 6.24
CA GLY A 382 -20.96 8.15 5.66
C GLY A 382 -20.19 6.89 5.22
N ALA A 383 -19.05 7.07 4.52
CA ALA A 383 -18.16 5.98 4.14
C ALA A 383 -17.65 5.21 5.38
N SER A 384 -17.18 5.93 6.42
CA SER A 384 -16.72 5.35 7.68
C SER A 384 -17.82 4.56 8.39
N THR A 385 -19.05 5.08 8.37
CA THR A 385 -20.23 4.40 8.94
C THR A 385 -20.50 3.09 8.20
N ILE A 386 -20.41 3.07 6.88
CA ILE A 386 -20.57 1.85 6.07
C ILE A 386 -19.54 0.80 6.47
N ILE A 387 -18.25 1.18 6.61
CA ILE A 387 -17.19 0.27 7.04
C ILE A 387 -17.51 -0.33 8.41
N ALA A 388 -17.90 0.51 9.38
CA ALA A 388 -18.25 0.07 10.71
C ALA A 388 -19.47 -0.88 10.72
N LEU A 389 -20.50 -0.57 9.95
CA LEU A 389 -21.71 -1.41 9.81
C LEU A 389 -21.39 -2.76 9.15
N VAL A 390 -20.59 -2.78 8.09
CA VAL A 390 -20.13 -4.00 7.42
C VAL A 390 -19.37 -4.88 8.42
N GLY A 391 -18.38 -4.30 9.12
CA GLY A 391 -17.63 -5.02 10.15
C GLY A 391 -18.55 -5.60 11.24
N THR A 392 -19.45 -4.79 11.78
CA THR A 392 -20.40 -5.19 12.83
C THR A 392 -21.36 -6.28 12.36
N LEU A 393 -21.96 -6.13 11.19
CA LEU A 393 -22.91 -7.09 10.63
C LEU A 393 -22.29 -8.48 10.48
N PHE A 394 -21.11 -8.55 9.87
CA PHE A 394 -20.43 -9.83 9.69
C PHE A 394 -19.89 -10.39 11.01
N PHE A 395 -19.43 -9.56 11.94
CA PHE A 395 -19.00 -9.97 13.26
C PHE A 395 -20.13 -10.65 14.05
N VAL A 396 -21.32 -10.05 14.06
CA VAL A 396 -22.51 -10.58 14.77
C VAL A 396 -23.03 -11.86 14.12
N THR A 397 -23.08 -11.91 12.79
CA THR A 397 -23.55 -13.10 12.06
C THR A 397 -22.64 -14.31 12.27
N GLN A 398 -21.33 -14.11 12.39
CA GLN A 398 -20.39 -15.17 12.73
C GLN A 398 -20.53 -15.63 14.21
N GLY A 399 -20.92 -14.74 15.11
CA GLY A 399 -21.18 -15.08 16.51
C GLY A 399 -22.32 -16.09 16.68
N ARG A 400 -23.39 -15.92 15.94
CA ARG A 400 -24.60 -16.75 16.01
C ARG A 400 -24.41 -18.17 15.45
N ARG A 401 -23.47 -18.38 14.53
CA ARG A 401 -23.23 -19.71 13.89
C ARG A 401 -22.39 -20.65 14.74
N ARG A 402 -21.52 -20.18 15.62
CA ARG A 402 -20.73 -21.03 16.53
C ARG A 402 -21.48 -21.38 17.83
N GLY A 403 -22.62 -20.76 18.08
CA GLY A 403 -23.50 -21.06 19.23
C GLY A 403 -24.64 -22.05 18.91
N ARG A 404 -24.68 -22.54 17.66
CA ARG A 404 -25.49 -23.66 17.19
C ARG A 404 -24.59 -24.83 16.80
#